data_2604eb026d1f4aea0f24cbe0aa0c2e8d
#
_entry.id   2604eb026d1f4aea0f24cbe0aa0c2e8d
#
_cell.length_a   1.000
_cell.length_b   1.000
_cell.length_c   1.000
_cell.angle_alpha   90.00
_cell.angle_beta   90.00
_cell.angle_gamma   90.00
#
_symmetry.space_group_name_H-M   'P 1'
#
loop_
_entity.id
_entity.type
_entity.pdbx_description
1 polymer ?
#
loop_
_entity_poly.entity_id
_entity_poly.type
_entity_poly.pdbx_seq_one_letter_code
_entity_poly.pdbx_strand_id
1 'polypeptide(L)'
;TTVSVSQDTSATATTVTTRDTTPTTPDVPVEGDIFCSPDGKGSGTSEKDPASVTDAISKLTPGHTIYLLGGTYNFSEMILIDDKNNGTADAMKTIKPYNGADVTFDFSGQGDADASKRGIVLDGDYWHFYGFEITKAADNGMLLSGSNNRLERMVFNDNQDTGLQLSRYKTSAATIADWPSNNLILNCTSKNNCDNATMENADGFAAKLTCGEGNVFDGCMSYNNSDDGWDLFAKSETGPIGVVTIQNCVAFRNGYTEFGEGYGKCDGNGF
;
A
#
# COMPACT_ATOMS: atom_id res chain seq x y z
N THR A 1 16.80 -6.76 -34.47
CA THR A 1 16.05 -7.98 -34.13
C THR A 1 14.62 -7.54 -33.89
N THR A 2 13.72 -7.89 -34.78
CA THR A 2 12.30 -7.50 -34.73
C THR A 2 11.58 -8.52 -33.87
N VAL A 3 10.95 -8.09 -32.76
CA VAL A 3 10.06 -8.93 -31.95
C VAL A 3 8.65 -8.77 -32.49
N SER A 4 8.08 -9.83 -33.08
CA SER A 4 6.68 -9.86 -33.46
C SER A 4 5.84 -10.38 -32.28
N VAL A 5 4.90 -9.57 -31.80
CA VAL A 5 3.90 -9.97 -30.81
C VAL A 5 2.68 -10.50 -31.55
N SER A 6 2.36 -11.77 -31.40
CA SER A 6 1.09 -12.34 -31.88
C SER A 6 0.02 -12.11 -30.81
N GLN A 7 -1.07 -11.45 -31.17
CA GLN A 7 -2.27 -11.37 -30.32
C GLN A 7 -3.00 -12.72 -30.38
N ASP A 8 -3.08 -13.42 -29.24
CA ASP A 8 -3.96 -14.56 -29.06
C ASP A 8 -5.22 -14.08 -28.30
N THR A 9 -6.35 -14.11 -28.98
CA THR A 9 -7.63 -13.55 -28.52
C THR A 9 -8.53 -14.57 -27.79
N SER A 10 -7.98 -15.66 -27.27
CA SER A 10 -8.75 -16.70 -26.59
C SER A 10 -8.24 -17.09 -25.20
N ALA A 11 -7.87 -16.13 -24.37
CA ALA A 11 -7.51 -16.42 -22.99
C ALA A 11 -8.74 -16.29 -22.08
N THR A 12 -9.32 -17.43 -21.71
CA THR A 12 -10.24 -17.53 -20.56
C THR A 12 -9.50 -17.02 -19.33
N ALA A 13 -10.02 -15.98 -18.66
CA ALA A 13 -9.40 -15.40 -17.49
C ALA A 13 -9.36 -16.44 -16.34
N THR A 14 -8.23 -17.07 -16.18
CA THR A 14 -7.95 -17.83 -14.96
C THR A 14 -7.45 -16.82 -13.94
N THR A 15 -8.23 -16.57 -12.91
CA THR A 15 -7.82 -15.78 -11.76
C THR A 15 -6.63 -16.49 -11.10
N VAL A 16 -5.43 -16.05 -11.39
CA VAL A 16 -4.23 -16.55 -10.71
C VAL A 16 -4.14 -15.84 -9.36
N THR A 17 -4.85 -16.35 -8.39
CA THR A 17 -4.59 -16.04 -6.99
C THR A 17 -3.39 -16.87 -6.58
N THR A 18 -2.19 -16.39 -6.84
CA THR A 18 -0.99 -17.00 -6.26
C THR A 18 -0.89 -16.57 -4.80
N ARG A 19 -1.72 -17.19 -3.98
CA ARG A 19 -1.49 -17.18 -2.54
C ARG A 19 -0.26 -18.05 -2.30
N ASP A 20 0.81 -17.47 -1.81
CA ASP A 20 1.97 -18.24 -1.38
C ASP A 20 1.53 -19.12 -0.20
N THR A 21 1.39 -20.41 -0.47
CA THR A 21 1.03 -21.44 0.53
C THR A 21 2.25 -21.97 1.27
N THR A 22 3.36 -21.22 1.26
CA THR A 22 4.52 -21.61 2.08
C THR A 22 4.06 -21.71 3.54
N PRO A 23 4.26 -22.84 4.23
CA PRO A 23 3.89 -22.96 5.63
C PRO A 23 4.57 -21.86 6.44
N THR A 24 3.79 -20.92 6.96
CA THR A 24 4.32 -19.90 7.85
C THR A 24 4.65 -20.57 9.19
N THR A 25 5.87 -20.35 9.68
CA THR A 25 6.18 -20.68 11.07
C THR A 25 5.17 -19.95 11.96
N PRO A 26 4.52 -20.62 12.92
CA PRO A 26 3.57 -19.95 13.80
C PRO A 26 4.22 -18.73 14.47
N ASP A 27 3.44 -17.66 14.58
CA ASP A 27 3.88 -16.49 15.33
C ASP A 27 4.09 -16.81 16.80
N VAL A 28 5.12 -16.25 17.38
CA VAL A 28 5.42 -16.37 18.82
C VAL A 28 5.38 -14.96 19.42
N PRO A 29 4.19 -14.50 19.84
CA PRO A 29 4.05 -13.17 20.44
C PRO A 29 4.88 -13.03 21.72
N VAL A 30 5.41 -11.84 21.95
CA VAL A 30 6.17 -11.49 23.15
C VAL A 30 5.46 -10.37 23.91
N GLU A 31 5.87 -10.12 25.16
CA GLU A 31 5.36 -9.01 25.94
C GLU A 31 5.64 -7.68 25.23
N GLY A 32 4.62 -6.83 25.08
CA GLY A 32 4.68 -5.58 24.31
C GLY A 32 4.03 -5.68 22.94
N ASP A 33 3.79 -6.88 22.41
CA ASP A 33 3.00 -7.09 21.19
C ASP A 33 1.51 -6.84 21.46
N ILE A 34 0.79 -6.40 20.44
CA ILE A 34 -0.62 -6.00 20.58
C ILE A 34 -1.48 -6.79 19.60
N PHE A 35 -2.53 -7.46 20.09
CA PHE A 35 -3.53 -8.13 19.26
C PHE A 35 -4.66 -7.18 18.91
N CYS A 36 -5.10 -7.20 17.65
CA CYS A 36 -6.22 -6.43 17.15
C CYS A 36 -7.26 -7.32 16.48
N SER A 37 -8.53 -6.95 16.58
CA SER A 37 -9.62 -7.55 15.79
C SER A 37 -10.50 -6.47 15.16
N PRO A 38 -11.35 -6.81 14.16
CA PRO A 38 -12.24 -5.85 13.51
C PRO A 38 -13.07 -5.01 14.49
N ASP A 39 -13.58 -5.64 15.55
CA ASP A 39 -14.41 -5.00 16.57
C ASP A 39 -13.67 -4.82 17.92
N GLY A 40 -12.34 -4.88 17.90
CA GLY A 40 -11.50 -4.85 19.10
C GLY A 40 -11.68 -3.57 19.92
N LYS A 41 -11.89 -3.73 21.23
CA LYS A 41 -12.06 -2.64 22.22
C LYS A 41 -11.32 -2.93 23.52
N GLY A 42 -10.57 -4.02 23.54
CA GLY A 42 -9.81 -4.49 24.69
C GLY A 42 -8.45 -3.82 24.84
N SER A 43 -7.63 -4.40 25.69
CA SER A 43 -6.27 -3.92 25.94
C SER A 43 -5.27 -4.28 24.85
N GLY A 44 -5.55 -5.30 24.03
CA GLY A 44 -4.66 -5.87 23.04
C GLY A 44 -3.63 -6.85 23.60
N THR A 45 -3.69 -7.19 24.89
CA THR A 45 -2.68 -8.07 25.51
C THR A 45 -2.82 -9.55 25.14
N SER A 46 -3.89 -9.94 24.49
CA SER A 46 -4.13 -11.30 24.01
C SER A 46 -5.18 -11.36 22.92
N GLU A 47 -5.27 -12.50 22.21
CA GLU A 47 -6.32 -12.79 21.24
C GLU A 47 -7.76 -12.71 21.81
N LYS A 48 -7.91 -12.89 23.13
CA LYS A 48 -9.20 -12.85 23.81
C LYS A 48 -9.62 -11.45 24.26
N ASP A 49 -8.68 -10.51 24.24
CA ASP A 49 -8.91 -9.12 24.65
C ASP A 49 -8.26 -8.16 23.62
N PRO A 50 -8.65 -8.26 22.32
CA PRO A 50 -8.02 -7.49 21.25
C PRO A 50 -8.38 -6.01 21.31
N ALA A 51 -7.41 -5.16 20.97
CA ALA A 51 -7.58 -3.72 20.81
C ALA A 51 -8.13 -3.34 19.44
N SER A 52 -8.47 -2.07 19.25
CA SER A 52 -8.64 -1.48 17.94
C SER A 52 -7.25 -1.24 17.27
N VAL A 53 -7.23 -1.19 15.94
CA VAL A 53 -5.97 -0.93 15.19
C VAL A 53 -5.43 0.46 15.52
N THR A 54 -6.28 1.47 15.60
CA THR A 54 -5.86 2.86 15.87
C THR A 54 -5.27 3.01 17.27
N ASP A 55 -5.86 2.36 18.26
CA ASP A 55 -5.31 2.32 19.62
C ASP A 55 -3.96 1.58 19.66
N ALA A 56 -3.85 0.45 18.96
CA ALA A 56 -2.62 -0.32 18.90
C ALA A 56 -1.48 0.49 18.24
N ILE A 57 -1.75 1.15 17.11
CA ILE A 57 -0.78 2.03 16.44
C ILE A 57 -0.26 3.11 17.39
N SER A 58 -1.15 3.72 18.16
CA SER A 58 -0.77 4.79 19.09
C SER A 58 0.10 4.31 20.26
N LYS A 59 0.00 3.04 20.65
CA LYS A 59 0.66 2.46 21.83
C LYS A 59 1.89 1.61 21.50
N LEU A 60 2.01 1.15 20.24
CA LEU A 60 3.10 0.25 19.85
C LEU A 60 4.45 0.92 20.05
N THR A 61 5.36 0.21 20.71
CA THR A 61 6.75 0.65 20.91
C THR A 61 7.68 -0.02 19.87
N PRO A 62 8.84 0.58 19.56
CA PRO A 62 9.81 -0.01 18.63
C PRO A 62 10.18 -1.45 18.99
N GLY A 63 10.29 -2.31 17.97
CA GLY A 63 10.64 -3.72 18.12
C GLY A 63 9.47 -4.66 18.38
N HIS A 64 8.25 -4.11 18.51
CA HIS A 64 7.04 -4.91 18.75
C HIS A 64 6.12 -4.98 17.55
N THR A 65 5.15 -5.90 17.62
CA THR A 65 4.24 -6.26 16.53
C THR A 65 2.79 -6.03 16.91
N ILE A 66 2.02 -5.44 16.00
CA ILE A 66 0.56 -5.51 15.98
C ILE A 66 0.18 -6.76 15.21
N TYR A 67 -0.45 -7.72 15.89
CA TYR A 67 -1.03 -8.91 15.31
C TYR A 67 -2.49 -8.69 14.99
N LEU A 68 -2.83 -8.77 13.71
CA LEU A 68 -4.18 -8.61 13.20
C LEU A 68 -4.88 -9.99 13.20
N LEU A 69 -5.90 -10.16 13.99
CA LEU A 69 -6.79 -11.33 13.90
C LEU A 69 -7.59 -11.28 12.62
N GLY A 70 -7.94 -12.43 12.05
CA GLY A 70 -8.59 -12.51 10.74
C GLY A 70 -9.93 -11.77 10.69
N GLY A 71 -10.22 -11.17 9.52
CA GLY A 71 -11.47 -10.50 9.24
C GLY A 71 -11.31 -9.18 8.48
N THR A 72 -12.46 -8.52 8.25
CA THR A 72 -12.53 -7.21 7.60
C THR A 72 -12.64 -6.11 8.65
N TYR A 73 -11.66 -5.23 8.66
CA TYR A 73 -11.58 -4.04 9.50
C TYR A 73 -12.18 -2.87 8.74
N ASN A 74 -13.31 -2.34 9.20
CA ASN A 74 -14.03 -1.28 8.51
C ASN A 74 -13.66 0.09 9.06
N PHE A 75 -13.30 1.02 8.17
CA PHE A 75 -12.88 2.37 8.51
C PHE A 75 -13.72 3.41 7.77
N SER A 76 -14.15 4.46 8.47
CA SER A 76 -14.75 5.67 7.89
C SER A 76 -13.79 6.86 7.89
N GLU A 77 -12.65 6.72 8.56
CA GLU A 77 -11.62 7.74 8.68
C GLU A 77 -10.27 7.21 8.20
N MET A 78 -9.43 8.12 7.79
CA MET A 78 -8.04 7.84 7.42
C MET A 78 -7.23 7.39 8.64
N ILE A 79 -6.40 6.38 8.48
CA ILE A 79 -5.41 6.01 9.50
C ILE A 79 -4.14 6.84 9.26
N LEU A 80 -3.81 7.71 10.21
CA LEU A 80 -2.57 8.49 10.17
C LEU A 80 -1.55 7.94 11.17
N ILE A 81 -0.40 7.53 10.67
CA ILE A 81 0.81 7.23 11.46
C ILE A 81 1.77 8.39 11.25
N ASP A 82 1.81 9.31 12.19
CA ASP A 82 2.53 10.57 12.05
C ASP A 82 4.06 10.41 12.20
N ASP A 83 4.79 11.46 11.85
CA ASP A 83 6.26 11.56 11.88
C ASP A 83 6.91 11.44 13.28
N LYS A 84 6.10 11.27 14.33
CA LYS A 84 6.58 11.03 15.72
C LYS A 84 6.41 9.57 16.11
N ASN A 85 5.65 8.81 15.34
CA ASN A 85 5.38 7.41 15.61
C ASN A 85 6.34 6.50 14.81
N ASN A 86 7.61 6.52 15.21
CA ASN A 86 8.69 5.83 14.50
C ASN A 86 9.11 4.53 15.18
N GLY A 87 9.57 3.57 14.38
CA GLY A 87 10.48 2.53 14.81
C GLY A 87 11.93 3.03 14.86
N THR A 88 12.88 2.11 14.83
CA THR A 88 14.31 2.41 14.65
C THR A 88 14.94 1.40 13.70
N ALA A 89 16.16 1.68 13.21
CA ALA A 89 16.88 0.77 12.30
C ALA A 89 17.04 -0.65 12.87
N ASP A 90 17.24 -0.75 14.18
CA ASP A 90 17.45 -2.03 14.86
C ASP A 90 16.13 -2.62 15.44
N ALA A 91 15.05 -1.84 15.45
CA ALA A 91 13.78 -2.20 16.08
C ALA A 91 12.59 -1.58 15.30
N MET A 92 12.26 -2.16 14.16
CA MET A 92 11.10 -1.73 13.39
C MET A 92 9.80 -2.01 14.17
N LYS A 93 8.77 -1.19 13.93
CA LYS A 93 7.41 -1.48 14.34
C LYS A 93 6.74 -2.32 13.27
N THR A 94 6.10 -3.43 13.63
CA THR A 94 5.50 -4.34 12.66
C THR A 94 3.98 -4.37 12.79
N ILE A 95 3.28 -4.48 11.67
CA ILE A 95 1.84 -4.77 11.61
C ILE A 95 1.61 -5.90 10.60
N LYS A 96 0.99 -7.00 11.05
CA LYS A 96 0.79 -8.18 10.21
C LYS A 96 -0.37 -9.07 10.68
N PRO A 97 -0.97 -9.88 9.79
CA PRO A 97 -1.90 -10.92 10.17
C PRO A 97 -1.28 -11.93 11.14
N TYR A 98 -2.02 -12.29 12.17
CA TYR A 98 -1.62 -13.33 13.12
C TYR A 98 -1.75 -14.71 12.49
N ASN A 99 -0.67 -15.50 12.54
CA ASN A 99 -0.60 -16.84 11.97
C ASN A 99 -1.07 -16.93 10.50
N GLY A 100 -0.85 -15.88 9.71
CA GLY A 100 -1.23 -15.84 8.30
C GLY A 100 -2.74 -15.76 8.06
N ALA A 101 -3.50 -15.21 9.00
CA ALA A 101 -4.93 -14.99 8.86
C ALA A 101 -5.25 -14.08 7.66
N ASP A 102 -6.46 -14.19 7.12
CA ASP A 102 -6.96 -13.28 6.09
C ASP A 102 -7.41 -11.97 6.72
N VAL A 103 -6.80 -10.87 6.30
CA VAL A 103 -7.07 -9.53 6.81
C VAL A 103 -7.29 -8.55 5.67
N THR A 104 -8.39 -7.80 5.76
CA THR A 104 -8.71 -6.70 4.84
C THR A 104 -9.02 -5.44 5.64
N PHE A 105 -8.39 -4.34 5.27
CA PHE A 105 -8.74 -2.99 5.73
C PHE A 105 -9.65 -2.35 4.68
N ASP A 106 -10.94 -2.29 4.96
CA ASP A 106 -11.99 -1.76 4.07
C ASP A 106 -12.32 -0.32 4.48
N PHE A 107 -12.03 0.61 3.58
CA PHE A 107 -12.28 2.05 3.77
C PHE A 107 -13.57 2.53 3.09
N SER A 108 -14.46 1.64 2.66
CA SER A 108 -15.75 2.02 2.03
C SER A 108 -16.60 2.94 2.89
N GLY A 109 -16.40 2.95 4.21
CA GLY A 109 -17.04 3.90 5.13
C GLY A 109 -16.64 5.36 4.91
N GLN A 110 -15.58 5.65 4.14
CA GLN A 110 -15.21 7.01 3.74
C GLN A 110 -16.15 7.62 2.69
N GLY A 111 -16.89 6.78 1.95
CA GLY A 111 -17.83 7.19 0.91
C GLY A 111 -17.19 7.47 -0.45
N ASP A 112 -17.73 8.46 -1.16
CA ASP A 112 -17.26 8.83 -2.51
C ASP A 112 -15.87 9.44 -2.50
N ALA A 113 -15.24 9.51 -3.69
CA ALA A 113 -13.90 10.05 -3.90
C ALA A 113 -13.69 11.43 -3.24
N ASP A 114 -12.65 11.51 -2.43
CA ASP A 114 -12.30 12.72 -1.67
C ASP A 114 -10.78 12.75 -1.47
N ALA A 115 -10.08 13.60 -2.21
CA ALA A 115 -8.62 13.74 -2.19
C ALA A 115 -8.01 14.11 -0.82
N SER A 116 -8.83 14.38 0.20
CA SER A 116 -8.38 14.54 1.59
C SER A 116 -8.38 13.26 2.41
N LYS A 117 -8.96 12.17 1.87
CA LYS A 117 -9.21 10.90 2.59
C LYS A 117 -8.48 9.73 1.96
N ARG A 118 -7.28 9.48 2.40
CA ARG A 118 -6.56 8.25 2.05
C ARG A 118 -6.98 7.10 2.96
N GLY A 119 -6.67 5.88 2.57
CA GLY A 119 -6.82 4.75 3.48
C GLY A 119 -5.83 4.88 4.64
N ILE A 120 -4.53 4.75 4.35
CA ILE A 120 -3.46 4.92 5.34
C ILE A 120 -2.49 6.01 4.88
N VAL A 121 -2.11 6.90 5.80
CA VAL A 121 -0.94 7.76 5.66
C VAL A 121 0.14 7.27 6.61
N LEU A 122 1.26 6.79 6.07
CA LEU A 122 2.44 6.42 6.83
C LEU A 122 3.50 7.50 6.66
N ASP A 123 3.51 8.46 7.59
CA ASP A 123 4.49 9.54 7.69
C ASP A 123 5.60 9.22 8.72
N GLY A 124 5.44 8.10 9.44
CA GLY A 124 6.43 7.55 10.37
C GLY A 124 7.48 6.70 9.65
N ASP A 125 8.65 6.59 10.29
CA ASP A 125 9.81 5.85 9.78
C ASP A 125 9.93 4.47 10.46
N TYR A 126 10.62 3.52 9.77
CA TYR A 126 10.96 2.21 10.28
C TYR A 126 9.74 1.37 10.69
N TRP A 127 8.71 1.35 9.85
CA TRP A 127 7.58 0.46 9.95
C TRP A 127 7.70 -0.70 8.95
N HIS A 128 7.25 -1.88 9.37
CA HIS A 128 7.08 -3.06 8.52
C HIS A 128 5.60 -3.44 8.45
N PHE A 129 4.99 -3.25 7.29
CA PHE A 129 3.65 -3.70 6.96
C PHE A 129 3.73 -5.00 6.19
N TYR A 130 3.00 -6.02 6.60
CA TYR A 130 3.10 -7.33 5.99
C TYR A 130 1.74 -7.99 5.80
N GLY A 131 1.42 -8.37 4.56
CA GLY A 131 0.53 -9.49 4.25
C GLY A 131 -0.97 -9.24 4.40
N PHE A 132 -1.48 -8.00 4.26
CA PHE A 132 -2.92 -7.71 4.26
C PHE A 132 -3.33 -6.79 3.13
N GLU A 133 -4.65 -6.71 2.91
CA GLU A 133 -5.25 -5.91 1.85
C GLU A 133 -5.74 -4.56 2.38
N ILE A 134 -5.56 -3.51 1.57
CA ILE A 134 -6.13 -2.17 1.75
C ILE A 134 -7.05 -1.91 0.56
N THR A 135 -8.32 -1.63 0.82
CA THR A 135 -9.33 -1.51 -0.24
C THR A 135 -10.32 -0.38 0.01
N LYS A 136 -10.88 0.16 -1.09
CA LYS A 136 -11.97 1.14 -1.14
C LYS A 136 -11.71 2.45 -0.41
N ALA A 137 -10.46 2.88 -0.33
CA ALA A 137 -10.16 4.22 0.12
C ALA A 137 -10.74 5.26 -0.85
N ALA A 138 -11.20 6.39 -0.31
CA ALA A 138 -11.80 7.47 -1.10
C ALA A 138 -10.77 8.31 -1.90
N ASP A 139 -9.50 8.01 -1.75
CA ASP A 139 -8.33 8.54 -2.48
C ASP A 139 -7.30 7.40 -2.56
N ASN A 140 -6.01 7.68 -2.43
CA ASN A 140 -4.98 6.64 -2.42
C ASN A 140 -5.27 5.55 -1.38
N GLY A 141 -5.06 4.28 -1.73
CA GLY A 141 -5.10 3.20 -0.75
C GLY A 141 -4.11 3.45 0.39
N MET A 142 -2.87 3.81 0.04
CA MET A 142 -1.84 4.22 1.00
C MET A 142 -0.97 5.34 0.44
N LEU A 143 -0.70 6.36 1.26
CA LEU A 143 0.36 7.34 1.05
C LEU A 143 1.53 7.01 1.97
N LEU A 144 2.67 6.62 1.39
CA LEU A 144 3.92 6.41 2.10
C LEU A 144 4.75 7.69 2.03
N SER A 145 4.86 8.38 3.14
CA SER A 145 5.54 9.67 3.28
C SER A 145 6.78 9.61 4.19
N GLY A 146 6.87 8.59 5.04
CA GLY A 146 8.05 8.34 5.86
C GLY A 146 9.15 7.59 5.12
N SER A 147 10.27 7.36 5.79
CA SER A 147 11.46 6.75 5.24
C SER A 147 11.85 5.45 5.95
N ASN A 148 12.67 4.63 5.28
CA ASN A 148 13.18 3.38 5.84
C ASN A 148 12.09 2.37 6.21
N ASN A 149 10.94 2.43 5.56
CA ASN A 149 9.82 1.53 5.77
C ASN A 149 9.92 0.30 4.86
N ARG A 150 9.27 -0.78 5.27
CA ARG A 150 9.12 -2.00 4.49
C ARG A 150 7.64 -2.32 4.33
N LEU A 151 7.17 -2.39 3.10
CA LEU A 151 5.87 -2.92 2.75
C LEU A 151 6.09 -4.26 2.06
N GLU A 152 5.56 -5.34 2.61
CA GLU A 152 5.81 -6.67 2.08
C GLU A 152 4.51 -7.44 1.92
N ARG A 153 4.27 -8.02 0.72
CA ARG A 153 3.09 -8.82 0.40
C ARG A 153 1.77 -8.11 0.68
N MET A 154 1.77 -6.79 0.60
CA MET A 154 0.56 -5.98 0.70
C MET A 154 -0.25 -6.07 -0.59
N VAL A 155 -1.57 -5.92 -0.47
CA VAL A 155 -2.47 -5.79 -1.62
C VAL A 155 -3.18 -4.44 -1.52
N PHE A 156 -3.10 -3.63 -2.59
CA PHE A 156 -3.83 -2.37 -2.75
C PHE A 156 -4.85 -2.58 -3.86
N ASN A 157 -6.13 -2.59 -3.53
CA ASN A 157 -7.19 -3.02 -4.44
C ASN A 157 -8.41 -2.11 -4.38
N ASP A 158 -8.94 -1.73 -5.56
CA ASP A 158 -10.23 -1.04 -5.67
C ASP A 158 -10.29 0.27 -4.84
N ASN A 159 -9.20 1.06 -4.85
CA ASN A 159 -9.16 2.39 -4.24
C ASN A 159 -9.53 3.47 -5.29
N GLN A 160 -10.01 4.62 -4.83
CA GLN A 160 -10.55 5.68 -5.72
C GLN A 160 -9.47 6.65 -6.23
N ASP A 161 -8.20 6.30 -6.10
CA ASP A 161 -7.00 6.88 -6.69
C ASP A 161 -5.90 5.80 -6.66
N THR A 162 -4.61 6.18 -6.76
CA THR A 162 -3.46 5.28 -6.76
C THR A 162 -3.46 4.28 -5.59
N GLY A 163 -3.15 3.03 -5.86
CA GLY A 163 -3.07 2.01 -4.82
C GLY A 163 -2.06 2.33 -3.73
N LEU A 164 -0.79 2.58 -4.11
CA LEU A 164 0.28 3.02 -3.21
C LEU A 164 1.05 4.18 -3.84
N GLN A 165 1.03 5.34 -3.21
CA GLN A 165 1.82 6.50 -3.61
C GLN A 165 2.95 6.78 -2.61
N LEU A 166 4.17 7.01 -3.13
CA LEU A 166 5.32 7.52 -2.39
C LEU A 166 5.47 9.01 -2.70
N SER A 167 5.11 9.86 -1.77
CA SER A 167 5.35 11.31 -1.81
C SER A 167 5.16 11.92 -0.41
N ARG A 168 5.63 13.15 -0.22
CA ARG A 168 5.48 13.83 1.07
C ARG A 168 4.00 14.00 1.45
N TYR A 169 3.68 13.84 2.71
CA TYR A 169 2.39 14.20 3.27
C TYR A 169 2.34 15.68 3.68
N LYS A 170 3.40 16.17 4.33
CA LYS A 170 3.48 17.54 4.82
C LYS A 170 4.17 18.46 3.81
N THR A 171 3.57 19.61 3.52
CA THR A 171 4.18 20.61 2.65
C THR A 171 5.46 21.22 3.22
N SER A 172 5.67 21.11 4.54
CA SER A 172 6.91 21.52 5.22
C SER A 172 8.13 20.66 4.85
N ALA A 173 7.94 19.43 4.37
CA ALA A 173 8.99 18.62 3.73
C ALA A 173 9.33 19.23 2.35
N ALA A 174 10.16 20.28 2.35
CA ALA A 174 10.30 21.18 1.22
C ALA A 174 11.32 20.68 0.17
N THR A 175 12.26 19.84 0.57
CA THR A 175 13.39 19.44 -0.27
C THR A 175 13.43 17.91 -0.43
N ILE A 176 14.13 17.44 -1.46
CA ILE A 176 14.31 16.01 -1.73
C ILE A 176 14.88 15.24 -0.52
N ALA A 177 15.65 15.90 0.33
CA ALA A 177 16.20 15.29 1.54
C ALA A 177 15.15 15.01 2.63
N ASP A 178 14.01 15.69 2.54
CA ASP A 178 12.89 15.55 3.49
C ASP A 178 11.82 14.58 2.97
N TRP A 179 11.96 14.10 1.73
CA TRP A 179 10.94 13.27 1.07
C TRP A 179 11.12 11.78 1.39
N PRO A 180 10.06 10.96 1.23
CA PRO A 180 10.13 9.53 1.52
C PRO A 180 11.29 8.85 0.80
N SER A 181 12.19 8.23 1.55
CA SER A 181 13.45 7.69 1.06
C SER A 181 13.75 6.31 1.64
N ASN A 182 14.53 5.50 0.92
CA ASN A 182 15.02 4.20 1.38
C ASN A 182 13.90 3.23 1.79
N ASN A 183 12.74 3.33 1.19
CA ASN A 183 11.63 2.40 1.42
C ASN A 183 11.77 1.16 0.53
N LEU A 184 11.43 -0.01 1.07
CA LEU A 184 11.38 -1.28 0.33
C LEU A 184 9.93 -1.74 0.17
N ILE A 185 9.46 -1.82 -1.07
CA ILE A 185 8.16 -2.37 -1.45
C ILE A 185 8.42 -3.74 -2.08
N LEU A 186 8.12 -4.82 -1.34
CA LEU A 186 8.54 -6.19 -1.66
C LEU A 186 7.33 -7.09 -1.91
N ASN A 187 7.27 -7.72 -3.09
CA ASN A 187 6.22 -8.68 -3.45
C ASN A 187 4.79 -8.17 -3.23
N CYS A 188 4.56 -6.87 -3.39
CA CYS A 188 3.24 -6.25 -3.25
C CYS A 188 2.46 -6.33 -4.56
N THR A 189 1.14 -6.30 -4.44
CA THR A 189 0.22 -6.25 -5.58
C THR A 189 -0.63 -4.99 -5.51
N SER A 190 -0.79 -4.29 -6.64
CA SER A 190 -1.71 -3.17 -6.76
C SER A 190 -2.60 -3.35 -7.97
N LYS A 191 -3.93 -3.29 -7.77
CA LYS A 191 -4.90 -3.62 -8.81
C LYS A 191 -6.24 -2.92 -8.64
N ASN A 192 -6.97 -2.76 -9.75
CA ASN A 192 -8.35 -2.24 -9.81
C ASN A 192 -8.52 -0.86 -9.18
N ASN A 193 -7.45 -0.08 -9.06
CA ASN A 193 -7.55 1.28 -8.55
C ASN A 193 -8.08 2.18 -9.66
N CYS A 194 -9.02 3.09 -9.34
CA CYS A 194 -9.68 3.92 -10.33
C CYS A 194 -10.14 5.25 -9.75
N ASP A 195 -9.63 6.35 -10.29
CA ASP A 195 -10.22 7.67 -10.09
C ASP A 195 -11.46 7.82 -10.99
N ASN A 196 -12.62 7.57 -10.43
CA ASN A 196 -13.89 7.61 -11.17
C ASN A 196 -14.25 9.00 -11.73
N ALA A 197 -13.62 10.07 -11.25
CA ALA A 197 -13.90 11.43 -11.71
C ALA A 197 -13.21 11.72 -13.05
N THR A 198 -11.96 11.35 -13.19
CA THR A 198 -11.15 11.62 -14.38
C THR A 198 -10.79 10.38 -15.17
N MET A 199 -10.76 9.23 -14.55
CA MET A 199 -10.20 7.96 -15.03
C MET A 199 -8.68 8.00 -15.21
N GLU A 200 -8.05 9.09 -14.83
CA GLU A 200 -6.60 9.32 -14.85
C GLU A 200 -6.08 9.33 -13.41
N ASN A 201 -4.77 9.29 -13.24
CA ASN A 201 -4.04 9.37 -11.97
C ASN A 201 -4.15 8.17 -11.02
N ALA A 202 -5.03 7.22 -11.26
CA ALA A 202 -5.17 6.03 -10.42
C ALA A 202 -4.24 4.91 -10.89
N ASP A 203 -2.98 5.06 -10.51
CA ASP A 203 -1.92 4.11 -10.81
C ASP A 203 -1.95 2.91 -9.88
N GLY A 204 -1.26 1.83 -10.26
CA GLY A 204 -0.99 0.78 -9.29
C GLY A 204 -0.03 1.27 -8.22
N PHE A 205 1.14 1.74 -8.63
CA PHE A 205 2.17 2.30 -7.79
C PHE A 205 2.64 3.64 -8.34
N ALA A 206 2.81 4.63 -7.48
CA ALA A 206 3.31 5.93 -7.88
C ALA A 206 4.43 6.42 -6.96
N ALA A 207 5.64 6.53 -7.48
CA ALA A 207 6.74 7.20 -6.81
C ALA A 207 6.93 8.55 -7.47
N LYS A 208 6.06 9.52 -7.14
CA LYS A 208 5.87 10.74 -7.94
C LYS A 208 5.90 12.02 -7.12
N LEU A 209 6.04 13.15 -7.81
CA LEU A 209 5.95 14.53 -7.31
C LEU A 209 7.06 14.90 -6.32
N THR A 210 7.11 14.28 -5.18
CA THR A 210 8.02 14.57 -4.07
C THR A 210 8.51 13.26 -3.43
N CYS A 211 9.12 12.41 -4.26
CA CYS A 211 9.73 11.15 -3.88
C CYS A 211 11.24 11.31 -3.75
N GLY A 212 11.81 10.88 -2.63
CA GLY A 212 13.24 10.95 -2.33
C GLY A 212 14.04 9.77 -2.88
N GLU A 213 15.28 9.66 -2.46
CA GLU A 213 16.26 8.70 -2.98
C GLU A 213 16.11 7.29 -2.38
N GLY A 214 16.54 6.28 -3.13
CA GLY A 214 16.75 4.92 -2.60
C GLY A 214 15.49 4.09 -2.39
N ASN A 215 14.34 4.50 -2.92
CA ASN A 215 13.14 3.68 -2.87
C ASN A 215 13.22 2.51 -3.86
N VAL A 216 12.81 1.32 -3.43
CA VAL A 216 12.92 0.08 -4.20
C VAL A 216 11.59 -0.64 -4.27
N PHE A 217 11.13 -0.96 -5.46
CA PHE A 217 10.07 -1.93 -5.73
C PHE A 217 10.72 -3.23 -6.23
N ASP A 218 10.50 -4.33 -5.52
CA ASP A 218 11.07 -5.63 -5.88
C ASP A 218 10.00 -6.72 -5.86
N GLY A 219 9.85 -7.44 -6.97
CA GLY A 219 8.89 -8.54 -7.11
C GLY A 219 7.43 -8.10 -7.08
N CYS A 220 7.13 -6.82 -7.32
CA CYS A 220 5.77 -6.27 -7.27
C CYS A 220 5.00 -6.52 -8.56
N MET A 221 3.66 -6.53 -8.45
CA MET A 221 2.75 -6.73 -9.56
C MET A 221 1.71 -5.60 -9.60
N SER A 222 1.56 -4.97 -10.79
CA SER A 222 0.56 -3.92 -11.01
C SER A 222 -0.30 -4.27 -12.21
N TYR A 223 -1.62 -4.36 -12.01
CA TYR A 223 -2.53 -4.72 -13.11
C TYR A 223 -3.97 -4.24 -12.90
N ASN A 224 -4.67 -4.03 -14.00
CA ASN A 224 -6.06 -3.58 -14.03
C ASN A 224 -6.30 -2.27 -13.26
N ASN A 225 -5.33 -1.38 -13.20
CA ASN A 225 -5.55 -0.01 -12.72
C ASN A 225 -6.06 0.85 -13.87
N SER A 226 -6.86 1.88 -13.57
CA SER A 226 -7.43 2.71 -14.65
C SER A 226 -6.40 3.54 -15.38
N ASP A 227 -5.28 3.85 -14.75
CA ASP A 227 -4.17 4.56 -15.36
C ASP A 227 -2.92 3.65 -15.43
N ASP A 228 -1.79 4.05 -14.96
CA ASP A 228 -0.52 3.37 -15.15
C ASP A 228 -0.23 2.22 -14.17
N GLY A 229 0.70 1.35 -14.54
CA GLY A 229 1.25 0.36 -13.62
C GLY A 229 2.16 1.01 -12.59
N TRP A 230 3.10 1.83 -13.05
CA TRP A 230 3.96 2.70 -12.24
C TRP A 230 3.99 4.10 -12.83
N ASP A 231 3.74 5.11 -11.99
CA ASP A 231 3.92 6.51 -12.35
C ASP A 231 5.12 7.12 -11.59
N LEU A 232 6.05 7.70 -12.33
CA LEU A 232 7.28 8.36 -11.84
C LEU A 232 7.27 9.87 -12.16
N PHE A 233 6.12 10.49 -12.14
CA PHE A 233 5.94 11.87 -12.59
C PHE A 233 6.58 12.89 -11.65
N ALA A 234 7.31 13.84 -12.22
CA ALA A 234 7.90 14.98 -11.53
C ALA A 234 7.32 16.30 -12.05
N LYS A 235 7.11 17.26 -11.18
CA LYS A 235 6.64 18.61 -11.54
C LYS A 235 7.77 19.63 -11.52
N SER A 236 7.71 20.61 -12.41
CA SER A 236 8.68 21.74 -12.45
C SER A 236 8.75 22.47 -11.13
N GLU A 237 7.63 22.60 -10.42
CA GLU A 237 7.50 23.34 -9.15
C GLU A 237 8.23 22.67 -7.99
N THR A 238 8.34 21.36 -8.02
CA THR A 238 9.04 20.57 -6.97
C THR A 238 10.42 20.10 -7.43
N GLY A 239 10.68 20.15 -8.74
CA GLY A 239 11.92 19.63 -9.32
C GLY A 239 11.91 18.10 -9.51
N PRO A 240 13.07 17.50 -9.76
CA PRO A 240 13.17 16.07 -10.02
C PRO A 240 12.89 15.25 -8.75
N ILE A 241 12.36 14.06 -8.94
CA ILE A 241 12.29 13.02 -7.91
C ILE A 241 13.65 12.34 -7.76
N GLY A 242 13.86 11.63 -6.65
CA GLY A 242 15.02 10.79 -6.41
C GLY A 242 15.06 9.54 -7.29
N VAL A 243 16.18 8.86 -7.27
CA VAL A 243 16.32 7.59 -8.00
C VAL A 243 15.45 6.51 -7.36
N VAL A 244 14.58 5.93 -8.17
CA VAL A 244 13.71 4.80 -7.80
C VAL A 244 14.17 3.55 -8.54
N THR A 245 14.31 2.43 -7.84
CA THR A 245 14.63 1.15 -8.44
C THR A 245 13.36 0.31 -8.57
N ILE A 246 13.06 -0.18 -9.77
CA ILE A 246 11.98 -1.12 -10.04
C ILE A 246 12.63 -2.38 -10.63
N GLN A 247 12.56 -3.50 -9.92
CA GLN A 247 13.19 -4.74 -10.34
C GLN A 247 12.31 -5.96 -10.07
N ASN A 248 12.41 -6.98 -10.90
CA ASN A 248 11.62 -8.21 -10.81
C ASN A 248 10.10 -7.97 -10.79
N CYS A 249 9.64 -6.81 -11.27
CA CYS A 249 8.25 -6.38 -11.25
C CYS A 249 7.53 -6.71 -12.56
N VAL A 250 6.21 -6.79 -12.49
CA VAL A 250 5.35 -7.06 -13.66
C VAL A 250 4.21 -6.04 -13.71
N ALA A 251 4.03 -5.40 -14.88
CA ALA A 251 2.87 -4.55 -15.17
C ALA A 251 2.09 -5.15 -16.35
N PHE A 252 0.78 -5.27 -16.24
CA PHE A 252 -0.07 -5.75 -17.34
C PHE A 252 -1.52 -5.30 -17.18
N ARG A 253 -2.23 -5.12 -18.31
CA ARG A 253 -3.65 -4.74 -18.35
C ARG A 253 -3.99 -3.46 -17.57
N ASN A 254 -3.07 -2.51 -17.43
CA ASN A 254 -3.39 -1.18 -16.95
C ASN A 254 -4.07 -0.38 -18.07
N GLY A 255 -4.72 0.72 -17.75
CA GLY A 255 -5.58 1.51 -18.61
C GLY A 255 -7.08 1.20 -18.43
N TYR A 256 -7.43 0.21 -17.61
CA TYR A 256 -8.80 -0.12 -17.22
C TYR A 256 -8.81 -1.14 -16.08
N THR A 257 -9.83 -1.06 -15.23
CA THR A 257 -10.05 -2.04 -14.16
C THR A 257 -10.62 -3.36 -14.72
N GLU A 258 -10.62 -4.42 -13.92
CA GLU A 258 -11.27 -5.67 -14.30
C GLU A 258 -12.79 -5.53 -14.51
N PHE A 259 -13.40 -4.46 -13.99
CA PHE A 259 -14.80 -4.10 -14.16
C PHE A 259 -15.05 -3.24 -15.41
N GLY A 260 -14.00 -2.85 -16.13
CA GLY A 260 -14.05 -2.07 -17.37
C GLY A 260 -14.00 -0.56 -17.20
N GLU A 261 -13.84 -0.06 -15.98
CA GLU A 261 -13.67 1.36 -15.71
C GLU A 261 -12.36 1.86 -16.33
N GLY A 262 -12.37 3.05 -16.93
CA GLY A 262 -11.21 3.63 -17.61
C GLY A 262 -11.01 3.16 -19.06
N TYR A 263 -11.68 2.10 -19.52
CA TYR A 263 -11.43 1.52 -20.85
C TYR A 263 -11.54 2.56 -21.97
N GLY A 264 -10.44 2.72 -22.72
CA GLY A 264 -10.32 3.68 -23.83
C GLY A 264 -10.26 5.15 -23.44
N LYS A 265 -10.01 5.46 -22.16
CA LYS A 265 -9.91 6.84 -21.65
C LYS A 265 -8.52 7.18 -21.12
N CYS A 266 -7.75 6.20 -20.71
CA CYS A 266 -6.46 6.35 -20.04
C CYS A 266 -5.32 5.78 -20.87
N ASP A 267 -4.09 6.19 -20.57
CA ASP A 267 -2.90 5.80 -21.32
C ASP A 267 -2.51 4.34 -21.04
N GLY A 268 -2.57 3.90 -19.79
CA GLY A 268 -2.35 2.52 -19.38
C GLY A 268 -0.93 2.04 -19.58
N ASN A 269 0.06 2.89 -19.30
CA ASN A 269 1.45 2.52 -19.40
C ASN A 269 1.83 1.45 -18.36
N GLY A 270 2.88 0.67 -18.66
CA GLY A 270 3.38 -0.32 -17.71
C GLY A 270 4.28 0.32 -16.66
N PHE A 271 5.21 1.19 -17.10
CA PHE A 271 6.25 1.84 -16.32
C PHE A 271 6.54 3.22 -16.85
#